data_59316ce3143293eabeca53c4c6dbf21b
#
_entry.id   59316ce3143293eabeca53c4c6dbf21b
#
_cell.length_a   1.000
_cell.length_b   1.000
_cell.length_c   1.000
_cell.angle_alpha   90.00
_cell.angle_beta   90.00
_cell.angle_gamma   90.00
#
_symmetry.space_group_name_H-M   'P 1'
#
loop_
_entity.id
_entity.type
_entity.pdbx_description
1 polymer ?
#
loop_
_entity_poly.entity_id
_entity_poly.type
_entity_poly.pdbx_seq_one_letter_code
_entity_poly.pdbx_strand_id
1 'polypeptide(L)'
;SSMNIQISIHSAKHSTNLAEQIRRISNSYDGIILMAPTLESEEYEIIAKKVKDYPFVSIAPVDGSILPTITFDSYEGGRLAGETLIDSGFEKFGIITGPMVKWEANLRKNGFNDVLRKNGFLVEWEYQGDYSFSSGKAALKDIQKNEIRGMGIFSSNDQMALGFLHTALENGMTIPGDFGIVGYDNMPYSKVFYPKLTTISTDLNLLAEATLDSIRSLIKSNNGKKTNSTTTLLPVEVVKRRTHIK
;
A
#
# COMPACT_ATOMS: atom_id res chain seq x y z
N SER A 1 -20.11 -19.90 18.94
CA SER A 1 -19.04 -20.40 19.82
C SER A 1 -17.77 -19.65 19.50
N SER A 2 -17.23 -18.89 20.48
CA SER A 2 -15.92 -18.24 20.35
C SER A 2 -14.85 -19.33 20.21
N MET A 3 -14.21 -19.41 19.04
CA MET A 3 -13.00 -20.20 18.91
C MET A 3 -11.88 -19.48 19.65
N ASN A 4 -11.21 -20.16 20.58
CA ASN A 4 -9.95 -19.67 21.14
C ASN A 4 -8.90 -19.70 20.02
N ILE A 5 -8.44 -18.54 19.55
CA ILE A 5 -7.40 -18.42 18.56
C ILE A 5 -6.11 -18.05 19.27
N GLN A 6 -5.06 -18.83 19.04
CA GLN A 6 -3.70 -18.50 19.43
C GLN A 6 -2.93 -18.04 18.17
N ILE A 7 -2.31 -16.86 18.24
CA ILE A 7 -1.50 -16.31 17.15
C ILE A 7 -0.04 -16.36 17.57
N SER A 8 0.81 -16.91 16.70
CA SER A 8 2.26 -16.89 16.83
C SER A 8 2.87 -16.15 15.63
N ILE A 9 3.80 -15.23 15.89
CA ILE A 9 4.45 -14.45 14.84
C ILE A 9 5.84 -15.02 14.57
N HIS A 10 6.08 -15.41 13.32
CA HIS A 10 7.36 -15.91 12.85
C HIS A 10 7.95 -14.92 11.85
N SER A 11 9.12 -14.36 12.17
CA SER A 11 9.88 -13.53 11.25
C SER A 11 10.78 -14.41 10.39
N ALA A 12 10.59 -14.34 9.06
CA ALA A 12 11.50 -14.96 8.11
C ALA A 12 12.49 -13.90 7.60
N LYS A 13 13.78 -14.16 7.74
CA LYS A 13 14.79 -13.41 6.99
C LYS A 13 14.66 -13.79 5.51
N HIS A 14 14.98 -12.86 4.63
CA HIS A 14 15.11 -13.13 3.19
C HIS A 14 16.17 -14.22 3.00
N SER A 15 15.75 -15.46 3.13
CA SER A 15 16.62 -16.63 3.06
C SER A 15 16.10 -17.55 1.98
N THR A 16 17.01 -18.20 1.32
CA THR A 16 16.85 -19.13 0.19
C THR A 16 15.85 -20.28 0.39
N ASN A 17 15.07 -20.31 1.49
CA ASN A 17 14.17 -21.42 1.77
C ASN A 17 12.89 -21.06 2.57
N LEU A 18 12.24 -19.93 2.23
CA LEU A 18 10.99 -19.52 2.88
C LEU A 18 9.90 -20.59 2.74
N ALA A 19 9.77 -21.20 1.57
CA ALA A 19 8.79 -22.26 1.32
C ALA A 19 8.99 -23.49 2.22
N GLU A 20 10.24 -23.85 2.56
CA GLU A 20 10.52 -24.95 3.49
C GLU A 20 10.25 -24.54 4.95
N GLN A 21 10.53 -23.31 5.31
CA GLN A 21 10.16 -22.78 6.64
C GLN A 21 8.64 -22.80 6.82
N ILE A 22 7.88 -22.35 5.83
CA ILE A 22 6.41 -22.39 5.83
C ILE A 22 5.93 -23.84 5.97
N ARG A 23 6.52 -24.78 5.27
CA ARG A 23 6.18 -26.22 5.37
C ARG A 23 6.42 -26.78 6.78
N ARG A 24 7.50 -26.37 7.45
CA ARG A 24 7.76 -26.79 8.84
C ARG A 24 6.74 -26.18 9.82
N ILE A 25 6.43 -24.90 9.64
CA ILE A 25 5.44 -24.21 10.46
C ILE A 25 4.05 -24.85 10.28
N SER A 26 3.67 -25.23 9.07
CA SER A 26 2.36 -25.85 8.79
C SER A 26 2.09 -27.15 9.54
N ASN A 27 3.12 -27.83 10.04
CA ASN A 27 2.96 -29.02 10.88
C ASN A 27 2.52 -28.72 12.33
N SER A 28 2.58 -27.46 12.76
CA SER A 28 2.36 -27.07 14.17
C SER A 28 1.18 -26.12 14.33
N TYR A 29 0.55 -25.67 13.27
CA TYR A 29 -0.54 -24.69 13.28
C TYR A 29 -1.67 -25.11 12.36
N ASP A 30 -2.88 -24.64 12.60
CA ASP A 30 -4.06 -24.96 11.79
C ASP A 30 -4.15 -24.12 10.50
N GLY A 31 -3.47 -22.98 10.43
CA GLY A 31 -3.45 -22.09 9.27
C GLY A 31 -2.33 -21.06 9.34
N ILE A 32 -1.99 -20.46 8.19
CA ILE A 32 -0.92 -19.46 8.05
C ILE A 32 -1.44 -18.21 7.35
N ILE A 33 -1.09 -17.06 7.90
CA ILE A 33 -1.23 -15.75 7.27
C ILE A 33 0.16 -15.26 6.88
N LEU A 34 0.37 -15.00 5.57
CA LEU A 34 1.65 -14.54 5.04
C LEU A 34 1.62 -13.04 4.75
N MET A 35 2.61 -12.31 5.26
CA MET A 35 2.91 -10.93 4.87
C MET A 35 4.32 -10.88 4.31
N ALA A 36 4.45 -10.95 2.99
CA ALA A 36 5.74 -10.98 2.32
C ALA A 36 5.75 -10.12 1.03
N PRO A 37 5.66 -8.78 1.17
CA PRO A 37 5.46 -7.87 0.04
C PRO A 37 6.69 -7.74 -0.90
N THR A 38 7.76 -8.44 -0.60
CA THR A 38 9.02 -8.42 -1.38
C THR A 38 9.27 -9.71 -2.15
N LEU A 39 8.39 -10.71 -2.02
CA LEU A 39 8.51 -11.93 -2.79
C LEU A 39 8.08 -11.71 -4.23
N GLU A 40 8.73 -12.40 -5.15
CA GLU A 40 8.36 -12.44 -6.55
C GLU A 40 7.29 -13.51 -6.82
N SER A 41 6.59 -13.39 -7.95
CA SER A 41 5.48 -14.30 -8.30
C SER A 41 5.91 -15.77 -8.31
N GLU A 42 7.12 -16.06 -8.77
CA GLU A 42 7.69 -17.42 -8.79
C GLU A 42 7.85 -18.02 -7.38
N GLU A 43 8.25 -17.22 -6.41
CA GLU A 43 8.38 -17.64 -5.00
C GLU A 43 7.01 -17.96 -4.40
N TYR A 44 6.00 -17.14 -4.73
CA TYR A 44 4.61 -17.41 -4.33
C TYR A 44 4.07 -18.69 -4.95
N GLU A 45 4.40 -19.00 -6.23
CA GLU A 45 4.04 -20.27 -6.86
C GLU A 45 4.67 -21.48 -6.15
N ILE A 46 5.95 -21.37 -5.75
CA ILE A 46 6.64 -22.41 -5.00
C ILE A 46 5.95 -22.63 -3.66
N ILE A 47 5.60 -21.56 -2.95
CA ILE A 47 4.86 -21.63 -1.68
C ILE A 47 3.50 -22.29 -1.92
N ALA A 48 2.72 -21.83 -2.91
CA ALA A 48 1.40 -22.37 -3.22
C ALA A 48 1.43 -23.88 -3.51
N LYS A 49 2.43 -24.35 -4.24
CA LYS A 49 2.63 -25.79 -4.51
C LYS A 49 2.94 -26.59 -3.24
N LYS A 50 3.71 -26.00 -2.30
CA LYS A 50 4.10 -26.65 -1.04
C LYS A 50 3.01 -26.67 0.02
N VAL A 51 2.17 -25.63 0.06
CA VAL A 51 1.05 -25.50 1.01
C VAL A 51 -0.29 -25.93 0.40
N LYS A 52 -0.26 -26.65 -0.70
CA LYS A 52 -1.46 -27.15 -1.35
C LYS A 52 -2.37 -27.84 -0.32
N ASP A 53 -3.65 -27.49 -0.35
CA ASP A 53 -4.68 -28.00 0.55
C ASP A 53 -4.51 -27.62 2.06
N TYR A 54 -3.56 -26.73 2.37
CA TYR A 54 -3.39 -26.20 3.73
C TYR A 54 -4.05 -24.81 3.83
N PRO A 55 -4.72 -24.47 4.97
CA PRO A 55 -5.31 -23.15 5.19
C PRO A 55 -4.26 -22.04 5.18
N PHE A 56 -4.24 -21.28 4.09
CA PHE A 56 -3.23 -20.26 3.83
C PHE A 56 -3.85 -19.00 3.22
N VAL A 57 -3.51 -17.82 3.75
CA VAL A 57 -3.96 -16.52 3.25
C VAL A 57 -2.77 -15.58 3.14
N SER A 58 -2.62 -14.90 2.01
CA SER A 58 -1.70 -13.78 1.86
C SER A 58 -2.40 -12.45 2.16
N ILE A 59 -1.70 -11.52 2.83
CA ILE A 59 -2.15 -10.13 3.02
C ILE A 59 -1.25 -9.14 2.27
N ALA A 60 -0.33 -9.64 1.45
CA ALA A 60 0.44 -8.84 0.51
C ALA A 60 -0.12 -9.07 -0.91
N PRO A 61 -0.33 -8.02 -1.70
CA PRO A 61 -0.80 -8.18 -3.07
C PRO A 61 0.24 -8.91 -3.91
N VAL A 62 -0.24 -9.86 -4.71
CA VAL A 62 0.57 -10.66 -5.63
C VAL A 62 -0.10 -10.65 -6.99
N ASP A 63 0.69 -10.53 -8.04
CA ASP A 63 0.19 -10.67 -9.39
C ASP A 63 -0.30 -12.11 -9.65
N GLY A 64 -1.40 -12.25 -10.38
CA GLY A 64 -1.89 -13.55 -10.86
C GLY A 64 -2.74 -14.38 -9.89
N SER A 65 -3.14 -13.88 -8.73
CA SER A 65 -4.02 -14.60 -7.76
C SER A 65 -3.56 -16.04 -7.46
N ILE A 66 -2.28 -16.19 -7.15
CA ILE A 66 -1.63 -17.50 -6.94
C ILE A 66 -2.09 -18.15 -5.63
N LEU A 67 -2.38 -17.35 -4.62
CA LEU A 67 -2.85 -17.75 -3.29
C LEU A 67 -4.10 -16.96 -2.91
N PRO A 68 -4.97 -17.49 -2.02
CA PRO A 68 -6.01 -16.66 -1.39
C PRO A 68 -5.38 -15.41 -0.80
N THR A 69 -5.77 -14.24 -1.30
CA THR A 69 -5.16 -12.96 -0.94
C THR A 69 -6.23 -11.98 -0.51
N ILE A 70 -5.98 -11.28 0.60
CA ILE A 70 -6.80 -10.17 1.07
C ILE A 70 -5.90 -8.95 1.16
N THR A 71 -6.24 -7.91 0.43
CA THR A 71 -5.42 -6.69 0.37
C THR A 71 -6.31 -5.48 0.08
N PHE A 72 -5.78 -4.27 0.27
CA PHE A 72 -6.50 -3.05 -0.10
C PHE A 72 -6.47 -2.81 -1.59
N ASP A 73 -7.53 -2.15 -2.12
CA ASP A 73 -7.56 -1.70 -3.51
C ASP A 73 -6.58 -0.54 -3.74
N SER A 74 -5.33 -0.91 -3.99
CA SER A 74 -4.24 0.04 -4.22
C SER A 74 -4.43 0.86 -5.51
N TYR A 75 -5.07 0.29 -6.54
CA TYR A 75 -5.39 1.02 -7.77
C TYR A 75 -6.44 2.11 -7.50
N GLU A 76 -7.51 1.75 -6.82
CA GLU A 76 -8.56 2.70 -6.42
C GLU A 76 -7.99 3.80 -5.53
N GLY A 77 -7.08 3.47 -4.61
CA GLY A 77 -6.43 4.46 -3.77
C GLY A 77 -5.60 5.48 -4.56
N GLY A 78 -4.87 5.05 -5.58
CA GLY A 78 -4.18 5.96 -6.51
C GLY A 78 -5.15 6.86 -7.29
N ARG A 79 -6.25 6.27 -7.78
CA ARG A 79 -7.33 6.98 -8.48
C ARG A 79 -7.95 8.08 -7.59
N LEU A 80 -8.30 7.75 -6.35
CA LEU A 80 -8.87 8.69 -5.38
C LEU A 80 -7.91 9.84 -5.02
N ALA A 81 -6.61 9.55 -4.93
CA ALA A 81 -5.61 10.58 -4.68
C ALA A 81 -5.55 11.59 -5.84
N GLY A 82 -5.58 11.11 -7.09
CA GLY A 82 -5.60 11.96 -8.27
C GLY A 82 -6.86 12.81 -8.36
N GLU A 83 -8.06 12.22 -8.16
CA GLU A 83 -9.32 12.97 -8.11
C GLU A 83 -9.29 14.07 -7.05
N THR A 84 -8.77 13.75 -5.84
CA THR A 84 -8.68 14.74 -4.76
C THR A 84 -7.84 15.94 -5.15
N LEU A 85 -6.74 15.74 -5.86
CA LEU A 85 -5.86 16.83 -6.32
C LEU A 85 -6.48 17.63 -7.48
N ILE A 86 -7.15 16.96 -8.42
CA ILE A 86 -7.89 17.61 -9.52
C ILE A 86 -9.02 18.49 -8.97
N ASP A 87 -9.85 17.94 -8.08
CA ASP A 87 -10.95 18.65 -7.43
C ASP A 87 -10.47 19.86 -6.60
N SER A 88 -9.21 19.83 -6.17
CA SER A 88 -8.57 20.94 -5.45
C SER A 88 -8.04 22.04 -6.37
N GLY A 89 -8.20 21.90 -7.68
CA GLY A 89 -7.83 22.89 -8.68
C GLY A 89 -6.34 22.90 -9.04
N PHE A 90 -5.61 21.81 -8.81
CA PHE A 90 -4.27 21.64 -9.36
C PHE A 90 -4.36 21.30 -10.85
N GLU A 91 -3.43 21.85 -11.63
CA GLU A 91 -3.30 21.64 -13.07
C GLU A 91 -1.99 20.92 -13.45
N LYS A 92 -1.05 20.87 -12.50
CA LYS A 92 0.23 20.15 -12.60
C LYS A 92 0.30 19.07 -11.56
N PHE A 93 0.77 17.91 -11.95
CA PHE A 93 0.74 16.72 -11.09
C PHE A 93 2.08 16.02 -11.03
N GLY A 94 2.43 15.60 -9.82
CA GLY A 94 3.60 14.80 -9.55
C GLY A 94 3.27 13.57 -8.69
N ILE A 95 4.19 12.62 -8.69
CA ILE A 95 4.07 11.42 -7.87
C ILE A 95 5.40 11.05 -7.20
N ILE A 96 5.34 10.71 -5.92
CA ILE A 96 6.41 10.02 -5.21
C ILE A 96 6.00 8.55 -5.11
N THR A 97 6.57 7.70 -5.95
CA THR A 97 6.25 6.28 -5.98
C THR A 97 6.96 5.53 -4.86
N GLY A 98 6.47 4.34 -4.51
CA GLY A 98 7.23 3.35 -3.75
C GLY A 98 8.23 2.60 -4.65
N PRO A 99 8.93 1.59 -4.08
CA PRO A 99 9.77 0.69 -4.88
C PRO A 99 8.95 -0.03 -5.94
N MET A 100 9.30 0.15 -7.22
CA MET A 100 8.50 -0.35 -8.35
C MET A 100 8.54 -1.87 -8.52
N VAL A 101 9.41 -2.56 -7.80
CA VAL A 101 9.37 -4.04 -7.66
C VAL A 101 8.16 -4.52 -6.87
N LYS A 102 7.50 -3.63 -6.10
CA LYS A 102 6.31 -3.97 -5.32
C LYS A 102 5.05 -3.76 -6.13
N TRP A 103 4.21 -4.77 -6.15
CA TRP A 103 2.97 -4.76 -6.93
C TRP A 103 2.02 -3.62 -6.53
N GLU A 104 1.84 -3.38 -5.23
CA GLU A 104 0.99 -2.29 -4.73
C GLU A 104 1.49 -0.90 -5.16
N ALA A 105 2.81 -0.69 -5.30
CA ALA A 105 3.36 0.58 -5.78
C ALA A 105 2.97 0.84 -7.23
N ASN A 106 3.01 -0.21 -8.07
CA ASN A 106 2.57 -0.13 -9.47
C ASN A 106 1.07 0.16 -9.56
N LEU A 107 0.25 -0.52 -8.77
CA LEU A 107 -1.20 -0.31 -8.76
C LEU A 107 -1.55 1.13 -8.36
N ARG A 108 -0.95 1.69 -7.29
CA ARG A 108 -1.16 3.08 -6.87
C ARG A 108 -0.77 4.07 -7.97
N LYS A 109 0.39 3.87 -8.61
CA LYS A 109 0.84 4.68 -9.74
C LYS A 109 -0.12 4.60 -10.93
N ASN A 110 -0.55 3.40 -11.30
CA ASN A 110 -1.45 3.20 -12.44
C ASN A 110 -2.80 3.89 -12.19
N GLY A 111 -3.42 3.71 -11.01
CA GLY A 111 -4.67 4.37 -10.67
C GLY A 111 -4.57 5.89 -10.73
N PHE A 112 -3.47 6.46 -10.21
CA PHE A 112 -3.19 7.89 -10.28
C PHE A 112 -3.02 8.38 -11.72
N ASN A 113 -2.22 7.70 -12.53
CA ASN A 113 -1.99 8.06 -13.93
C ASN A 113 -3.28 7.99 -14.77
N ASP A 114 -4.08 6.95 -14.56
CA ASP A 114 -5.28 6.72 -15.36
C ASP A 114 -6.35 7.78 -15.08
N VAL A 115 -6.55 8.19 -13.83
CA VAL A 115 -7.50 9.27 -13.52
C VAL A 115 -7.01 10.62 -14.05
N LEU A 116 -5.72 10.92 -14.00
CA LEU A 116 -5.17 12.13 -14.60
C LEU A 116 -5.40 12.14 -16.13
N ARG A 117 -5.05 11.06 -16.85
CA ARG A 117 -5.25 10.94 -18.28
C ARG A 117 -6.71 11.10 -18.69
N LYS A 118 -7.64 10.49 -17.92
CA LYS A 118 -9.08 10.62 -18.16
C LYS A 118 -9.57 12.07 -18.08
N ASN A 119 -8.90 12.89 -17.27
CA ASN A 119 -9.22 14.32 -17.12
C ASN A 119 -8.31 15.25 -17.97
N GLY A 120 -7.52 14.71 -18.89
CA GLY A 120 -6.69 15.50 -19.79
C GLY A 120 -5.34 15.95 -19.21
N PHE A 121 -4.92 15.38 -18.08
CA PHE A 121 -3.66 15.69 -17.40
C PHE A 121 -2.65 14.55 -17.52
N LEU A 122 -1.38 14.89 -17.27
CA LEU A 122 -0.28 13.93 -17.20
C LEU A 122 0.52 14.17 -15.92
N VAL A 123 1.26 13.15 -15.48
CA VAL A 123 2.29 13.31 -14.45
C VAL A 123 3.49 14.02 -15.10
N GLU A 124 3.83 15.21 -14.57
CA GLU A 124 4.95 16.02 -15.07
C GLU A 124 6.24 15.78 -14.27
N TRP A 125 6.13 15.24 -13.06
CA TRP A 125 7.26 14.92 -12.21
C TRP A 125 7.02 13.60 -11.46
N GLU A 126 8.04 12.74 -11.49
CA GLU A 126 8.03 11.45 -10.80
C GLU A 126 9.34 11.26 -10.04
N TYR A 127 9.24 10.87 -8.77
CA TYR A 127 10.36 10.47 -7.94
C TYR A 127 10.11 9.07 -7.38
N GLN A 128 11.05 8.14 -7.60
CA GLN A 128 10.97 6.82 -7.01
C GLN A 128 11.57 6.83 -5.61
N GLY A 129 10.72 6.64 -4.60
CA GLY A 129 11.11 6.49 -3.21
C GLY A 129 11.22 5.03 -2.77
N ASP A 130 11.46 4.85 -1.48
CA ASP A 130 11.66 3.55 -0.83
C ASP A 130 10.70 3.34 0.36
N TYR A 131 9.65 4.16 0.45
CA TYR A 131 8.71 4.26 1.56
C TYR A 131 9.26 4.90 2.84
N SER A 132 10.53 5.30 2.89
CA SER A 132 11.12 5.95 4.05
C SER A 132 10.82 7.45 4.11
N PHE A 133 10.84 8.02 5.32
CA PHE A 133 10.79 9.46 5.53
C PHE A 133 11.96 10.18 4.82
N SER A 134 13.13 9.55 4.79
CA SER A 134 14.34 10.11 4.15
C SER A 134 14.18 10.24 2.65
N SER A 135 13.51 9.30 1.97
CA SER A 135 13.26 9.41 0.53
C SER A 135 12.25 10.51 0.22
N GLY A 136 11.28 10.78 1.11
CA GLY A 136 10.41 11.95 0.99
C GLY A 136 11.17 13.27 1.07
N LYS A 137 12.15 13.38 1.96
CA LYS A 137 13.06 14.54 2.02
C LYS A 137 13.89 14.69 0.74
N ALA A 138 14.37 13.59 0.19
CA ALA A 138 15.13 13.58 -1.06
C ALA A 138 14.27 14.00 -2.26
N ALA A 139 13.00 13.58 -2.30
CA ALA A 139 12.03 13.96 -3.32
C ALA A 139 11.82 15.48 -3.39
N LEU A 140 11.73 16.17 -2.23
CA LEU A 140 11.64 17.64 -2.23
C LEU A 140 12.91 18.28 -2.81
N LYS A 141 14.10 17.77 -2.45
CA LYS A 141 15.36 18.31 -2.98
C LYS A 141 15.46 18.12 -4.50
N ASP A 142 14.91 17.01 -5.01
CA ASP A 142 14.89 16.74 -6.44
C ASP A 142 13.95 17.70 -7.18
N ILE A 143 12.73 17.90 -6.70
CA ILE A 143 11.77 18.81 -7.34
C ILE A 143 12.24 20.27 -7.30
N GLN A 144 12.96 20.69 -6.24
CA GLN A 144 13.55 22.01 -6.13
C GLN A 144 14.65 22.26 -7.17
N LYS A 145 15.49 21.26 -7.48
CA LYS A 145 16.52 21.37 -8.51
C LYS A 145 15.92 21.59 -9.91
N ASN A 146 14.70 21.12 -10.12
CA ASN A 146 13.97 21.27 -11.36
C ASN A 146 13.09 22.55 -11.39
N GLU A 147 13.17 23.40 -10.36
CA GLU A 147 12.41 24.66 -10.21
C GLU A 147 10.89 24.51 -10.36
N ILE A 148 10.36 23.35 -10.04
CA ILE A 148 8.93 23.03 -10.17
C ILE A 148 8.17 23.56 -8.96
N ARG A 149 7.02 24.20 -9.18
CA ARG A 149 6.11 24.72 -8.15
C ARG A 149 4.65 24.63 -8.61
N GLY A 150 3.73 24.83 -7.65
CA GLY A 150 2.29 24.87 -7.94
C GLY A 150 1.70 23.52 -8.32
N MET A 151 2.30 22.43 -7.86
CA MET A 151 1.96 21.07 -8.25
C MET A 151 1.19 20.33 -7.15
N GLY A 152 0.18 19.57 -7.55
CA GLY A 152 -0.47 18.56 -6.70
C GLY A 152 0.33 17.25 -6.74
N ILE A 153 0.79 16.76 -5.59
CA ILE A 153 1.66 15.60 -5.47
C ILE A 153 0.93 14.46 -4.76
N PHE A 154 0.90 13.30 -5.38
CA PHE A 154 0.54 12.05 -4.71
C PHE A 154 1.80 11.35 -4.19
N SER A 155 1.83 11.04 -2.91
CA SER A 155 2.87 10.23 -2.29
C SER A 155 2.32 8.84 -1.97
N SER A 156 2.99 7.80 -2.46
CA SER A 156 2.53 6.40 -2.31
C SER A 156 2.49 5.88 -0.87
N ASN A 157 2.98 6.65 0.11
CA ASN A 157 2.69 6.44 1.53
C ASN A 157 2.80 7.74 2.34
N ASP A 158 2.28 7.73 3.57
CA ASP A 158 2.31 8.87 4.49
C ASP A 158 3.73 9.21 4.94
N GLN A 159 4.59 8.23 5.08
CA GLN A 159 5.94 8.45 5.60
C GLN A 159 6.79 9.30 4.65
N MET A 160 6.73 9.03 3.34
CA MET A 160 7.37 9.87 2.32
C MET A 160 6.67 11.23 2.22
N ALA A 161 5.32 11.27 2.26
CA ALA A 161 4.58 12.53 2.24
C ALA A 161 5.01 13.47 3.37
N LEU A 162 5.18 12.94 4.59
CA LEU A 162 5.63 13.70 5.75
C LEU A 162 7.10 14.12 5.65
N GLY A 163 7.96 13.30 5.05
CA GLY A 163 9.33 13.68 4.76
C GLY A 163 9.43 14.84 3.79
N PHE A 164 8.64 14.82 2.72
CA PHE A 164 8.49 15.92 1.78
C PHE A 164 7.96 17.18 2.45
N LEU A 165 6.83 17.06 3.16
CA LEU A 165 6.16 18.16 3.88
C LEU A 165 7.09 18.82 4.90
N HIS A 166 7.75 18.02 5.74
CA HIS A 166 8.70 18.51 6.75
C HIS A 166 9.80 19.36 6.11
N THR A 167 10.43 18.87 5.06
CA THR A 167 11.52 19.57 4.41
C THR A 167 11.04 20.81 3.63
N ALA A 168 9.82 20.77 3.06
CA ALA A 168 9.21 21.94 2.45
C ALA A 168 9.05 23.10 3.46
N LEU A 169 8.53 22.79 4.64
CA LEU A 169 8.34 23.78 5.72
C LEU A 169 9.67 24.30 6.27
N GLU A 170 10.70 23.43 6.44
CA GLU A 170 12.06 23.86 6.82
C GLU A 170 12.67 24.84 5.81
N ASN A 171 12.30 24.74 4.54
CA ASN A 171 12.74 25.65 3.47
C ASN A 171 11.81 26.86 3.29
N GLY A 172 10.91 27.14 4.23
CA GLY A 172 9.99 28.28 4.19
C GLY A 172 8.90 28.19 3.14
N MET A 173 8.66 27.00 2.57
CA MET A 173 7.57 26.75 1.63
C MET A 173 6.25 26.57 2.36
N THR A 174 5.16 26.85 1.65
CA THR A 174 3.80 26.69 2.17
C THR A 174 3.12 25.47 1.54
N ILE A 175 2.46 24.68 2.36
CA ILE A 175 1.59 23.60 1.92
C ILE A 175 0.18 23.94 2.42
N PRO A 176 -0.80 24.06 1.53
CA PRO A 176 -0.85 23.67 0.12
C PRO A 176 -0.45 24.76 -0.91
N GLY A 177 0.08 25.91 -0.50
CA GLY A 177 0.37 27.05 -1.38
C GLY A 177 1.36 26.73 -2.51
N ASP A 178 2.58 26.31 -2.15
CA ASP A 178 3.62 25.96 -3.13
C ASP A 178 3.40 24.55 -3.72
N PHE A 179 2.92 23.62 -2.89
CA PHE A 179 2.58 22.24 -3.29
C PHE A 179 1.35 21.76 -2.54
N GLY A 180 0.43 21.07 -3.23
CA GLY A 180 -0.54 20.20 -2.57
C GLY A 180 0.04 18.81 -2.40
N ILE A 181 -0.33 18.09 -1.32
CA ILE A 181 0.12 16.72 -1.13
C ILE A 181 -0.98 15.82 -0.56
N VAL A 182 -1.12 14.64 -1.15
CA VAL A 182 -1.96 13.55 -0.67
C VAL A 182 -1.06 12.35 -0.38
N GLY A 183 -1.16 11.79 0.83
CA GLY A 183 -0.45 10.59 1.25
C GLY A 183 -1.27 9.30 1.04
N TYR A 184 -0.81 8.22 1.66
CA TYR A 184 -1.45 6.91 1.67
C TYR A 184 -1.13 6.21 3.00
N ASP A 185 -2.06 5.46 3.58
CA ASP A 185 -2.06 4.63 4.79
C ASP A 185 -2.85 5.22 5.97
N ASN A 186 -3.05 6.54 6.06
CA ASN A 186 -3.67 7.22 7.18
C ASN A 186 -3.01 6.90 8.54
N MET A 187 -1.69 6.94 8.57
CA MET A 187 -0.91 6.67 9.78
C MET A 187 -1.25 7.66 10.91
N PRO A 188 -1.12 7.25 12.20
CA PRO A 188 -1.51 8.10 13.35
C PRO A 188 -0.87 9.49 13.33
N TYR A 189 0.39 9.62 12.91
CA TYR A 189 1.10 10.90 12.86
C TYR A 189 0.62 11.82 11.72
N SER A 190 -0.08 11.33 10.70
CA SER A 190 -0.69 12.17 9.66
C SER A 190 -1.76 13.12 10.21
N LYS A 191 -2.33 12.80 11.39
CA LYS A 191 -3.34 13.62 12.11
C LYS A 191 -2.72 14.71 12.98
N VAL A 192 -1.48 14.53 13.43
CA VAL A 192 -0.82 15.42 14.41
C VAL A 192 0.22 16.34 13.80
N PHE A 193 0.74 15.98 12.63
CA PHE A 193 1.67 16.83 11.87
C PHE A 193 0.94 18.12 11.41
N TYR A 194 1.66 19.24 11.26
CA TYR A 194 1.07 20.48 10.77
C TYR A 194 1.77 20.93 9.48
N PRO A 195 1.00 21.24 8.41
CA PRO A 195 -0.45 21.03 8.25
C PRO A 195 -0.81 19.54 8.26
N LYS A 196 -2.02 19.21 8.77
CA LYS A 196 -2.51 17.82 8.83
C LYS A 196 -2.58 17.19 7.44
N LEU A 197 -1.97 16.03 7.26
CA LEU A 197 -1.85 15.36 5.97
C LEU A 197 -3.19 14.76 5.51
N THR A 198 -3.64 15.15 4.31
CA THR A 198 -4.68 14.45 3.56
C THR A 198 -4.10 13.15 3.03
N THR A 199 -4.84 12.05 3.16
CA THR A 199 -4.30 10.72 2.86
C THR A 199 -5.39 9.74 2.47
N ILE A 200 -5.01 8.70 1.75
CA ILE A 200 -5.86 7.54 1.50
C ILE A 200 -5.78 6.63 2.73
N SER A 201 -6.94 6.31 3.28
CA SER A 201 -7.06 5.48 4.48
C SER A 201 -7.17 4.00 4.12
N THR A 202 -6.41 3.18 4.84
CA THR A 202 -6.49 1.73 4.86
C THR A 202 -6.94 1.29 6.26
N ASP A 203 -8.08 0.60 6.34
CA ASP A 203 -8.61 0.12 7.63
C ASP A 203 -7.99 -1.22 8.00
N LEU A 204 -6.96 -1.17 8.87
CA LEU A 204 -6.27 -2.38 9.34
C LEU A 204 -7.16 -3.30 10.18
N ASN A 205 -8.23 -2.78 10.82
CA ASN A 205 -9.19 -3.64 11.53
C ASN A 205 -10.00 -4.45 10.53
N LEU A 206 -10.46 -3.80 9.45
CA LEU A 206 -11.16 -4.49 8.36
C LEU A 206 -10.27 -5.57 7.72
N LEU A 207 -8.97 -5.27 7.50
CA LEU A 207 -8.02 -6.26 6.99
C LEU A 207 -7.88 -7.45 7.94
N ALA A 208 -7.74 -7.18 9.24
CA ALA A 208 -7.61 -8.22 10.26
C ALA A 208 -8.87 -9.10 10.34
N GLU A 209 -10.05 -8.51 10.39
CA GLU A 209 -11.33 -9.22 10.42
C GLU A 209 -11.52 -10.10 9.18
N ALA A 210 -11.38 -9.52 7.98
CA ALA A 210 -11.52 -10.25 6.73
C ALA A 210 -10.50 -11.42 6.62
N THR A 211 -9.26 -11.20 7.08
CA THR A 211 -8.22 -12.22 7.08
C THR A 211 -8.55 -13.35 8.04
N LEU A 212 -9.00 -13.05 9.26
CA LEU A 212 -9.40 -14.05 10.24
C LEU A 212 -10.61 -14.84 9.79
N ASP A 213 -11.58 -14.22 9.16
CA ASP A 213 -12.78 -14.91 8.65
C ASP A 213 -12.42 -15.82 7.48
N SER A 214 -11.52 -15.38 6.60
CA SER A 214 -11.02 -16.19 5.49
C SER A 214 -10.27 -17.43 6.01
N ILE A 215 -9.29 -17.26 6.90
CA ILE A 215 -8.52 -18.38 7.43
C ILE A 215 -9.40 -19.37 8.21
N ARG A 216 -10.37 -18.86 9.00
CA ARG A 216 -11.34 -19.71 9.70
C ARG A 216 -12.20 -20.53 8.74
N SER A 217 -12.64 -19.92 7.65
CA SER A 217 -13.41 -20.61 6.60
C SER A 217 -12.60 -21.71 5.96
N LEU A 218 -11.33 -21.45 5.66
CA LEU A 218 -10.40 -22.42 5.09
C LEU A 218 -10.16 -23.60 6.05
N ILE A 219 -9.92 -23.35 7.33
CA ILE A 219 -9.75 -24.38 8.36
C ILE A 219 -11.00 -25.27 8.45
N LYS A 220 -12.20 -24.67 8.45
CA LYS A 220 -13.45 -25.44 8.51
C LYS A 220 -13.75 -26.24 7.24
N SER A 221 -13.38 -25.71 6.08
CA SER A 221 -13.66 -26.35 4.77
C SER A 221 -12.65 -27.42 4.38
N ASN A 222 -11.57 -27.62 5.17
CA ASN A 222 -10.43 -28.49 4.85
C ASN A 222 -10.75 -30.00 4.85
N ASN A 223 -12.02 -30.37 4.64
CA ASN A 223 -12.46 -31.74 4.31
C ASN A 223 -12.30 -32.06 2.81
N GLY A 224 -11.16 -31.65 2.18
CA GLY A 224 -10.81 -32.10 0.82
C GLY A 224 -11.31 -31.24 -0.35
N LYS A 225 -11.77 -30.00 -0.11
CA LYS A 225 -12.11 -29.07 -1.21
C LYS A 225 -10.92 -28.18 -1.55
N LYS A 226 -10.57 -28.12 -2.86
CA LYS A 226 -9.60 -27.17 -3.41
C LYS A 226 -9.94 -25.75 -2.96
N THR A 227 -8.99 -25.07 -2.30
CA THR A 227 -9.07 -23.65 -2.07
C THR A 227 -8.87 -22.94 -3.40
N ASN A 228 -9.90 -22.27 -3.91
CA ASN A 228 -9.73 -21.40 -5.07
C ASN A 228 -8.88 -20.18 -4.64
N SER A 229 -7.83 -19.91 -5.39
CA SER A 229 -7.05 -18.70 -5.22
C SER A 229 -7.89 -17.50 -5.68
N THR A 230 -8.38 -16.71 -4.74
CA THR A 230 -9.15 -15.50 -5.00
C THR A 230 -8.48 -14.31 -4.33
N THR A 231 -8.45 -13.18 -5.01
CA THR A 231 -8.04 -11.91 -4.39
C THR A 231 -9.27 -11.13 -3.96
N THR A 232 -9.35 -10.83 -2.67
CA THR A 232 -10.35 -9.94 -2.09
C THR A 232 -9.75 -8.55 -1.93
N LEU A 233 -10.30 -7.57 -2.63
CA LEU A 233 -9.90 -6.18 -2.52
C LEU A 233 -10.77 -5.49 -1.47
N LEU A 234 -10.12 -4.95 -0.44
CA LEU A 234 -10.78 -4.15 0.59
C LEU A 234 -10.85 -2.68 0.15
N PRO A 235 -11.96 -1.99 0.47
CA PRO A 235 -12.13 -0.61 0.10
C PRO A 235 -11.11 0.30 0.80
N VAL A 236 -10.82 1.41 0.13
CA VAL A 236 -10.03 2.52 0.65
C VAL A 236 -10.83 3.82 0.52
N GLU A 237 -10.53 4.81 1.34
CA GLU A 237 -11.23 6.08 1.34
C GLU A 237 -10.28 7.27 1.50
N VAL A 238 -10.71 8.45 1.04
CA VAL A 238 -9.95 9.69 1.24
C VAL A 238 -10.28 10.29 2.59
N VAL A 239 -9.26 10.56 3.39
CA VAL A 239 -9.37 11.36 4.60
C VAL A 239 -8.85 12.76 4.30
N LYS A 240 -9.75 13.66 3.93
CA LYS A 240 -9.43 15.06 3.60
C LYS A 240 -9.02 15.83 4.85
N ARG A 241 -7.89 16.56 4.78
CA ARG A 241 -7.35 17.40 5.85
C ARG A 241 -6.88 18.74 5.29
N ARG A 242 -5.60 19.14 5.49
CA ARG A 242 -5.13 20.50 5.20
C ARG A 242 -4.10 20.62 4.08
N THR A 243 -3.60 19.53 3.53
CA THR A 243 -2.47 19.54 2.60
C THR A 243 -2.86 19.52 1.12
N HIS A 244 -4.14 19.49 0.75
CA HIS A 244 -4.59 19.37 -0.64
C HIS A 244 -5.43 20.54 -1.15
N ILE A 245 -5.91 21.43 -0.28
CA ILE A 245 -6.79 22.54 -0.67
C ILE A 245 -5.94 23.78 -0.91
N LYS A 246 -6.01 24.35 -2.13
CA LYS A 246 -5.46 25.68 -2.45
C LYS A 246 -6.22 26.78 -1.73
#